data_0a1fe4aa5821b862979e1a9b455afd29
#
_entry.id   0a1fe4aa5821b862979e1a9b455afd29
#
_cell.length_a   1.000
_cell.length_b   1.000
_cell.length_c   1.000
_cell.angle_alpha   90.00
_cell.angle_beta   90.00
_cell.angle_gamma   90.00
#
_symmetry.space_group_name_H-M   'P 1'
#
loop_
_entity.id
_entity.type
_entity.pdbx_description
1 polymer ?
#
loop_
_entity_poly.entity_id
_entity_poly.type
_entity_poly.pdbx_seq_one_letter_code
_entity_poly.pdbx_strand_id
1 'polypeptide(L)'
;MEEIIDYNALDELLGSVDLNDVTSEKSGSEFEELPEGYYLCEVKKAELTKSKSSGNPMIKIQFKVIENGIGVDVNEKGDAVFVDIPKSKNRCMFKYYVLRDEKSVKTYVSDMLKFEGSEPGVPLLEKELFLSSVTMSEALNLLEGSQIYIQVSVSENKTTKEKSSWQNLISWSRAAKLELPM
;
A
#
# COMPACT_ATOMS: atom_id res chain seq x y z
N MET A 1 -21.44 -10.72 -7.88
CA MET A 1 -22.17 -11.25 -6.71
C MET A 1 -21.91 -10.33 -5.54
N GLU A 2 -22.95 -9.73 -4.99
CA GLU A 2 -22.80 -9.01 -3.74
C GLU A 2 -22.51 -10.04 -2.64
N GLU A 3 -21.40 -9.89 -1.94
CA GLU A 3 -21.17 -10.67 -0.73
C GLU A 3 -22.22 -10.28 0.29
N ILE A 4 -23.11 -11.20 0.57
CA ILE A 4 -24.11 -11.03 1.62
C ILE A 4 -23.38 -11.17 2.95
N ILE A 5 -23.29 -10.07 3.68
CA ILE A 5 -22.71 -10.09 5.03
C ILE A 5 -23.67 -10.85 5.93
N ASP A 6 -23.19 -11.93 6.53
CA ASP A 6 -23.92 -12.63 7.58
C ASP A 6 -23.85 -11.83 8.89
N TYR A 7 -24.84 -10.98 9.08
CA TYR A 7 -24.93 -10.13 10.28
C TYR A 7 -25.10 -10.93 11.56
N ASN A 8 -25.71 -12.10 11.51
CA ASN A 8 -25.88 -12.95 12.67
C ASN A 8 -24.55 -13.51 13.14
N ALA A 9 -23.71 -14.00 12.21
CA ALA A 9 -22.36 -14.46 12.54
C ALA A 9 -21.49 -13.32 13.07
N LEU A 10 -21.65 -12.12 12.52
CA LEU A 10 -20.94 -10.94 13.01
C LEU A 10 -21.39 -10.56 14.41
N ASP A 11 -22.68 -10.56 14.70
CA ASP A 11 -23.23 -10.26 16.02
C ASP A 11 -22.78 -11.26 17.09
N GLU A 12 -22.72 -12.54 16.73
CA GLU A 12 -22.17 -13.58 17.61
C GLU A 12 -20.67 -13.33 17.91
N LEU A 13 -19.90 -12.99 16.89
CA LEU A 13 -18.48 -12.65 17.05
C LEU A 13 -18.32 -11.44 17.96
N LEU A 14 -19.06 -10.36 17.71
CA LEU A 14 -18.99 -9.14 18.51
C LEU A 14 -19.40 -9.38 19.97
N GLY A 15 -20.40 -10.22 20.19
CA GLY A 15 -20.84 -10.60 21.55
C GLY A 15 -19.84 -11.45 22.31
N SER A 16 -18.92 -12.13 21.62
CA SER A 16 -17.87 -12.98 22.23
C SER A 16 -16.58 -12.22 22.57
N VAL A 17 -16.43 -10.99 22.07
CA VAL A 17 -15.21 -10.20 22.26
C VAL A 17 -15.24 -9.48 23.59
N ASP A 18 -14.17 -9.64 24.39
CA ASP A 18 -13.94 -8.83 25.59
C ASP A 18 -13.23 -7.55 25.19
N LEU A 19 -13.93 -6.43 25.36
CA LEU A 19 -13.42 -5.09 25.04
C LEU A 19 -12.74 -4.39 26.21
N ASN A 20 -12.67 -5.02 27.39
CA ASN A 20 -12.10 -4.40 28.59
C ASN A 20 -10.61 -4.09 28.44
N ASP A 21 -9.88 -4.88 27.63
CA ASP A 21 -8.46 -4.68 27.35
C ASP A 21 -8.20 -3.71 26.19
N VAL A 22 -9.24 -3.27 25.49
CA VAL A 22 -9.09 -2.39 24.35
C VAL A 22 -8.97 -0.95 24.82
N THR A 23 -7.83 -0.34 24.53
CA THR A 23 -7.56 1.08 24.77
C THR A 23 -7.15 1.74 23.47
N SER A 24 -7.26 3.06 23.39
CA SER A 24 -6.81 3.82 22.23
C SER A 24 -5.29 3.78 22.03
N GLU A 25 -4.55 3.40 23.08
CA GLU A 25 -3.08 3.27 23.04
C GLU A 25 -2.63 1.91 22.49
N LYS A 26 -3.49 0.90 22.62
CA LYS A 26 -3.30 -0.40 21.99
C LYS A 26 -4.20 -0.47 20.76
N SER A 27 -3.72 0.02 19.63
CA SER A 27 -4.34 -0.39 18.37
C SER A 27 -4.27 -1.92 18.37
N GLY A 28 -5.42 -2.60 18.24
CA GLY A 28 -5.57 -4.04 18.43
C GLY A 28 -4.87 -4.92 17.41
N SER A 29 -3.82 -4.44 16.81
CA SER A 29 -2.93 -5.21 15.99
C SER A 29 -1.55 -5.18 16.64
N GLU A 30 -1.04 -6.34 16.91
CA GLU A 30 0.40 -6.56 17.11
C GLU A 30 1.19 -6.16 15.84
N PHE A 31 0.53 -5.53 14.86
CA PHE A 31 1.15 -5.02 13.65
C PHE A 31 1.70 -3.62 13.92
N GLU A 32 2.95 -3.60 14.31
CA GLU A 32 3.72 -2.37 14.24
C GLU A 32 3.72 -1.89 12.78
N GLU A 33 3.44 -0.61 12.58
CA GLU A 33 3.62 0.00 11.26
C GLU A 33 5.06 -0.18 10.81
N LEU A 34 5.25 -0.38 9.50
CA LEU A 34 6.59 -0.48 8.95
C LEU A 34 7.33 0.84 9.16
N PRO A 35 8.59 0.79 9.60
CA PRO A 35 9.43 1.96 9.73
C PRO A 35 9.62 2.69 8.40
N GLU A 36 9.98 3.94 8.47
CA GLU A 36 10.36 4.74 7.31
C GLU A 36 11.48 4.05 6.50
N GLY A 37 11.31 3.96 5.20
CA GLY A 37 12.27 3.30 4.32
C GLY A 37 11.68 2.86 2.99
N TYR A 38 12.46 2.08 2.26
CA TYR A 38 12.08 1.52 0.96
C TYR A 38 11.89 0.01 1.06
N TYR A 39 10.79 -0.48 0.53
CA TYR A 39 10.41 -1.88 0.60
C TYR A 39 10.12 -2.42 -0.78
N LEU A 40 10.81 -3.49 -1.18
CA LEU A 40 10.47 -4.22 -2.40
C LEU A 40 9.26 -5.09 -2.11
N CYS A 41 8.18 -4.85 -2.83
CA CYS A 41 6.89 -5.49 -2.60
C CYS A 41 6.38 -6.20 -3.84
N GLU A 42 5.56 -7.22 -3.61
CA GLU A 42 4.79 -7.91 -4.64
C GLU A 42 3.31 -7.67 -4.41
N VAL A 43 2.58 -7.39 -5.49
CA VAL A 43 1.12 -7.30 -5.43
C VAL A 43 0.54 -8.68 -5.21
N LYS A 44 -0.07 -8.91 -4.05
CA LYS A 44 -0.73 -10.18 -3.73
C LYS A 44 -2.16 -10.22 -4.20
N LYS A 45 -2.89 -9.12 -4.03
CA LYS A 45 -4.28 -9.00 -4.43
C LYS A 45 -4.58 -7.54 -4.77
N ALA A 46 -5.29 -7.34 -5.85
CA ALA A 46 -5.81 -6.05 -6.25
C ALA A 46 -7.27 -6.21 -6.66
N GLU A 47 -8.16 -5.46 -6.03
CA GLU A 47 -9.59 -5.61 -6.24
C GLU A 47 -10.34 -4.27 -6.25
N LEU A 48 -11.36 -4.22 -7.09
CA LEU A 48 -12.34 -3.15 -7.07
C LEU A 48 -13.44 -3.53 -6.07
N THR A 49 -13.64 -2.69 -5.09
CA THR A 49 -14.61 -2.88 -4.02
C THR A 49 -15.33 -1.56 -3.73
N LYS A 50 -15.96 -1.45 -2.60
CA LYS A 50 -16.73 -0.29 -2.20
C LYS A 50 -16.26 0.20 -0.84
N SER A 51 -16.06 1.50 -0.72
CA SER A 51 -15.71 2.10 0.56
C SER A 51 -16.85 1.94 1.57
N LYS A 52 -16.57 1.38 2.72
CA LYS A 52 -17.56 1.18 3.79
C LYS A 52 -18.06 2.50 4.37
N SER A 53 -17.22 3.53 4.41
CA SER A 53 -17.57 4.83 5.00
C SER A 53 -18.36 5.72 4.04
N SER A 54 -18.03 5.74 2.75
CA SER A 54 -18.61 6.68 1.78
C SER A 54 -19.49 6.01 0.73
N GLY A 55 -19.40 4.68 0.55
CA GLY A 55 -20.07 3.96 -0.51
C GLY A 55 -19.49 4.17 -1.90
N ASN A 56 -18.44 4.95 -2.05
CA ASN A 56 -17.77 5.18 -3.33
C ASN A 56 -16.99 3.94 -3.78
N PRO A 57 -16.80 3.74 -5.08
CA PRO A 57 -15.90 2.72 -5.58
C PRO A 57 -14.49 2.91 -4.99
N MET A 58 -13.86 1.80 -4.64
CA MET A 58 -12.54 1.81 -4.01
C MET A 58 -11.69 0.69 -4.58
N ILE A 59 -10.45 1.01 -4.91
CA ILE A 59 -9.44 0.03 -5.24
C ILE A 59 -8.67 -0.31 -3.97
N LYS A 60 -8.60 -1.60 -3.66
CA LYS A 60 -7.81 -2.13 -2.55
C LYS A 60 -6.68 -2.97 -3.09
N ILE A 61 -5.45 -2.61 -2.75
CA ILE A 61 -4.27 -3.36 -3.16
C ILE A 61 -3.53 -3.85 -1.92
N GLN A 62 -3.30 -5.15 -1.86
CA GLN A 62 -2.48 -5.79 -0.85
C GLN A 62 -1.09 -6.04 -1.40
N PHE A 63 -0.09 -5.50 -0.73
CA PHE A 63 1.32 -5.71 -1.02
C PHE A 63 1.96 -6.59 0.04
N LYS A 64 2.84 -7.48 -0.39
CA LYS A 64 3.70 -8.25 0.49
C LYS A 64 5.15 -7.82 0.31
N VAL A 65 5.82 -7.50 1.40
CA VAL A 65 7.25 -7.23 1.41
C VAL A 65 8.01 -8.53 1.16
N ILE A 66 8.77 -8.59 0.08
CA ILE A 66 9.45 -9.83 -0.36
C ILE A 66 10.88 -9.95 0.14
N GLU A 67 11.49 -8.82 0.52
CA GLU A 67 12.82 -8.76 1.15
C GLU A 67 12.78 -7.76 2.28
N ASN A 68 13.71 -7.84 3.23
CA ASN A 68 13.82 -6.81 4.25
C ASN A 68 14.00 -5.43 3.60
N GLY A 69 13.27 -4.45 4.11
CA GLY A 69 13.36 -3.08 3.66
C GLY A 69 14.72 -2.45 3.96
N ILE A 70 14.96 -1.31 3.35
CA ILE A 70 16.16 -0.51 3.54
C ILE A 70 15.79 0.89 4.00
N GLY A 71 16.41 1.31 5.09
CA GLY A 71 16.35 2.69 5.56
C GLY A 71 17.53 3.50 5.03
N VAL A 72 17.45 4.80 5.19
CA VAL A 72 18.55 5.71 4.90
C VAL A 72 19.08 6.28 6.22
N ASP A 73 20.36 6.10 6.46
CA ASP A 73 21.05 6.65 7.62
C ASP A 73 22.22 7.55 7.15
N VAL A 74 22.81 8.25 8.05
CA VAL A 74 23.97 9.12 7.78
C VAL A 74 25.18 8.53 8.48
N ASN A 75 26.24 8.26 7.72
CA ASN A 75 27.48 7.74 8.28
C ASN A 75 28.31 8.84 8.99
N GLU A 76 29.42 8.47 9.60
CA GLU A 76 30.30 9.41 10.32
C GLU A 76 30.84 10.54 9.44
N LYS A 77 30.89 10.35 8.12
CA LYS A 77 31.33 11.35 7.14
C LYS A 77 30.21 12.28 6.66
N GLY A 78 28.97 12.05 7.12
CA GLY A 78 27.81 12.80 6.67
C GLY A 78 27.18 12.32 5.37
N ASP A 79 27.63 11.17 4.83
CA ASP A 79 27.07 10.58 3.62
C ASP A 79 25.84 9.71 3.92
N ALA A 80 24.84 9.76 3.04
CA ALA A 80 23.68 8.88 3.14
C ALA A 80 24.08 7.44 2.80
N VAL A 81 23.72 6.50 3.65
CA VAL A 81 23.95 5.07 3.47
C VAL A 81 22.68 4.28 3.66
N PHE A 82 22.53 3.19 2.93
CA PHE A 82 21.41 2.28 3.12
C PHE A 82 21.70 1.32 4.28
N VAL A 83 20.70 1.15 5.13
CA VAL A 83 20.75 0.23 6.28
C VAL A 83 19.59 -0.73 6.20
N ASP A 84 19.81 -1.98 6.58
CA ASP A 84 18.78 -3.01 6.59
C ASP A 84 17.71 -2.73 7.65
N ILE A 85 16.45 -2.96 7.30
CA ILE A 85 15.32 -2.91 8.25
C ILE A 85 14.96 -4.36 8.59
N PRO A 86 15.44 -4.90 9.71
CA PRO A 86 15.23 -6.30 10.05
C PRO A 86 13.75 -6.62 10.31
N LYS A 87 13.36 -7.88 10.08
CA LYS A 87 12.02 -8.40 10.35
C LYS A 87 10.89 -7.74 9.55
N SER A 88 11.19 -7.03 8.47
CA SER A 88 10.19 -6.44 7.58
C SER A 88 9.76 -7.37 6.46
N LYS A 89 10.57 -8.36 6.11
CA LYS A 89 10.21 -9.38 5.10
C LYS A 89 8.93 -10.14 5.49
N ASN A 90 8.09 -10.42 4.50
CA ASN A 90 6.80 -11.09 4.61
C ASN A 90 5.68 -10.28 5.27
N ARG A 91 5.93 -9.05 5.66
CA ARG A 91 4.88 -8.16 6.15
C ARG A 91 4.02 -7.66 5.00
N CYS A 92 2.76 -7.37 5.29
CA CYS A 92 1.81 -6.87 4.31
C CYS A 92 1.55 -5.38 4.51
N MET A 93 1.35 -4.69 3.40
CA MET A 93 0.84 -3.32 3.36
C MET A 93 -0.43 -3.28 2.52
N PHE A 94 -1.34 -2.38 2.86
CA PHE A 94 -2.55 -2.15 2.10
C PHE A 94 -2.56 -0.72 1.61
N LYS A 95 -2.97 -0.53 0.37
CA LYS A 95 -3.21 0.79 -0.19
C LYS A 95 -4.62 0.87 -0.74
N TYR A 96 -5.29 1.97 -0.44
CA TYR A 96 -6.68 2.19 -0.80
C TYR A 96 -6.79 3.44 -1.67
N TYR A 97 -7.53 3.33 -2.75
CA TYR A 97 -7.85 4.45 -3.64
C TYR A 97 -9.36 4.59 -3.72
N VAL A 98 -9.90 5.58 -3.05
CA VAL A 98 -11.35 5.87 -3.12
C VAL A 98 -11.59 6.78 -4.31
N LEU A 99 -12.39 6.29 -5.26
CA LEU A 99 -12.68 6.98 -6.52
C LEU A 99 -13.97 7.80 -6.35
N ARG A 100 -13.83 9.07 -6.03
CA ARG A 100 -14.97 9.97 -5.75
C ARG A 100 -15.07 11.16 -6.71
N ASP A 101 -13.99 11.52 -7.40
CA ASP A 101 -13.92 12.66 -8.31
C ASP A 101 -12.80 12.45 -9.34
N GLU A 102 -12.68 13.39 -10.27
CA GLU A 102 -11.64 13.33 -11.30
C GLU A 102 -10.23 13.31 -10.72
N LYS A 103 -9.98 14.08 -9.67
CA LYS A 103 -8.67 14.16 -9.03
C LYS A 103 -8.26 12.81 -8.41
N SER A 104 -9.17 12.15 -7.71
CA SER A 104 -8.90 10.84 -7.11
C SER A 104 -8.64 9.76 -8.17
N VAL A 105 -9.36 9.79 -9.28
CA VAL A 105 -9.13 8.90 -10.42
C VAL A 105 -7.75 9.14 -11.04
N LYS A 106 -7.39 10.39 -11.29
CA LYS A 106 -6.07 10.75 -11.84
C LYS A 106 -4.93 10.33 -10.93
N THR A 107 -5.08 10.48 -9.62
CA THR A 107 -4.09 10.03 -8.63
C THR A 107 -3.91 8.51 -8.69
N TYR A 108 -5.01 7.78 -8.74
CA TYR A 108 -5.01 6.33 -8.88
C TYR A 108 -4.31 5.88 -10.18
N VAL A 109 -4.71 6.44 -11.31
CA VAL A 109 -4.11 6.11 -12.62
C VAL A 109 -2.62 6.45 -12.64
N SER A 110 -2.23 7.59 -12.11
CA SER A 110 -0.81 7.99 -12.00
C SER A 110 0.00 6.94 -11.22
N ASP A 111 -0.52 6.43 -10.12
CA ASP A 111 0.14 5.38 -9.35
C ASP A 111 0.21 4.05 -10.12
N MET A 112 -0.85 3.69 -10.84
CA MET A 112 -0.87 2.46 -11.64
C MET A 112 0.14 2.50 -12.79
N LEU A 113 0.40 3.67 -13.37
CA LEU A 113 1.41 3.84 -14.42
C LEU A 113 2.85 3.70 -13.90
N LYS A 114 3.05 3.68 -12.60
CA LYS A 114 4.37 3.41 -11.99
C LYS A 114 4.79 1.95 -12.04
N PHE A 115 3.84 1.04 -12.26
CA PHE A 115 4.15 -0.36 -12.56
C PHE A 115 4.72 -0.46 -13.97
N GLU A 116 5.98 -0.80 -14.08
CA GLU A 116 6.68 -0.91 -15.36
C GLU A 116 6.72 -2.37 -15.82
N GLY A 117 6.64 -2.56 -17.14
CA GLY A 117 6.78 -3.86 -17.76
C GLY A 117 8.24 -4.28 -17.91
N SER A 118 8.52 -5.10 -18.93
CA SER A 118 9.87 -5.58 -19.23
C SER A 118 10.83 -4.49 -19.71
N GLU A 119 10.30 -3.40 -20.22
CA GLU A 119 11.08 -2.25 -20.68
C GLU A 119 11.08 -1.15 -19.63
N PRO A 120 12.26 -0.69 -19.14
CA PRO A 120 12.34 0.38 -18.17
C PRO A 120 11.70 1.67 -18.69
N GLY A 121 10.89 2.30 -17.85
CA GLY A 121 10.17 3.52 -18.17
C GLY A 121 8.89 3.34 -18.99
N VAL A 122 8.56 2.11 -19.37
CA VAL A 122 7.33 1.78 -20.08
C VAL A 122 6.32 1.18 -19.11
N PRO A 123 5.15 1.82 -18.91
CA PRO A 123 4.13 1.28 -18.02
C PRO A 123 3.65 -0.11 -18.44
N LEU A 124 3.41 -0.98 -17.47
CA LEU A 124 2.79 -2.28 -17.68
C LEU A 124 1.35 -2.15 -18.17
N LEU A 125 0.63 -1.15 -17.66
CA LEU A 125 -0.78 -0.91 -17.95
C LEU A 125 -0.95 0.31 -18.84
N GLU A 126 -1.80 0.20 -19.85
CA GLU A 126 -2.17 1.30 -20.73
C GLU A 126 -3.27 2.15 -20.10
N LYS A 127 -3.23 3.47 -20.32
CA LYS A 127 -4.21 4.42 -19.77
C LYS A 127 -5.65 4.09 -20.15
N GLU A 128 -5.85 3.57 -21.35
CA GLU A 128 -7.16 3.21 -21.90
C GLU A 128 -7.88 2.16 -21.05
N LEU A 129 -7.12 1.32 -20.33
CA LEU A 129 -7.69 0.30 -19.43
C LEU A 129 -8.47 0.92 -18.27
N PHE A 130 -8.20 2.17 -17.91
CA PHE A 130 -8.84 2.86 -16.80
C PHE A 130 -10.11 3.64 -17.19
N LEU A 131 -10.53 3.58 -18.45
CA LEU A 131 -11.70 4.30 -18.96
C LEU A 131 -13.03 3.57 -18.73
N SER A 132 -13.01 2.31 -18.32
CA SER A 132 -14.20 1.57 -17.95
C SER A 132 -13.95 0.67 -16.75
N SER A 133 -15.01 0.37 -15.99
CA SER A 133 -14.91 -0.51 -14.82
C SER A 133 -14.52 -1.95 -15.17
N VAL A 134 -14.93 -2.42 -16.33
CA VAL A 134 -14.60 -3.78 -16.81
C VAL A 134 -13.12 -3.90 -17.13
N THR A 135 -12.58 -3.01 -17.97
CA THR A 135 -11.16 -3.02 -18.33
C THR A 135 -10.27 -2.68 -17.14
N MET A 136 -10.73 -1.83 -16.23
CA MET A 136 -10.00 -1.52 -15.00
C MET A 136 -9.90 -2.75 -14.09
N SER A 137 -10.95 -3.55 -13.97
CA SER A 137 -10.91 -4.81 -13.21
C SER A 137 -9.95 -5.83 -13.85
N GLU A 138 -9.92 -5.91 -15.18
CA GLU A 138 -8.95 -6.75 -15.90
C GLU A 138 -7.51 -6.28 -15.64
N ALA A 139 -7.27 -4.96 -15.65
CA ALA A 139 -5.98 -4.38 -15.33
C ALA A 139 -5.51 -4.74 -13.92
N LEU A 140 -6.41 -4.75 -12.94
CA LEU A 140 -6.08 -5.16 -11.56
C LEU A 140 -5.61 -6.62 -11.50
N ASN A 141 -6.21 -7.50 -12.27
CA ASN A 141 -5.77 -8.90 -12.36
C ASN A 141 -4.35 -9.01 -12.96
N LEU A 142 -4.01 -8.15 -13.91
CA LEU A 142 -2.66 -8.10 -14.50
C LEU A 142 -1.59 -7.59 -13.52
N LEU A 143 -1.99 -6.83 -12.50
CA LEU A 143 -1.06 -6.36 -11.47
C LEU A 143 -0.62 -7.45 -10.51
N GLU A 144 -1.44 -8.46 -10.27
CA GLU A 144 -1.13 -9.52 -9.30
C GLU A 144 0.17 -10.23 -9.70
N GLY A 145 1.08 -10.36 -8.74
CA GLY A 145 2.42 -10.88 -8.95
C GLY A 145 3.46 -9.85 -9.40
N SER A 146 3.06 -8.65 -9.76
CA SER A 146 4.00 -7.58 -10.11
C SER A 146 4.74 -7.07 -8.89
N GLN A 147 6.00 -6.66 -9.10
CA GLN A 147 6.87 -6.13 -8.06
C GLN A 147 7.06 -4.63 -8.24
N ILE A 148 7.10 -3.92 -7.14
CA ILE A 148 7.34 -2.47 -7.10
C ILE A 148 7.97 -2.09 -5.77
N TYR A 149 8.80 -1.05 -5.77
CA TYR A 149 9.24 -0.45 -4.52
C TYR A 149 8.16 0.45 -3.93
N ILE A 150 8.02 0.40 -2.62
CA ILE A 150 7.16 1.31 -1.86
C ILE A 150 8.02 2.06 -0.85
N GLN A 151 7.98 3.37 -0.93
CA GLN A 151 8.58 4.23 0.09
C GLN A 151 7.56 4.47 1.19
N VAL A 152 7.89 4.07 2.41
CA VAL A 152 7.13 4.44 3.60
C VAL A 152 7.74 5.71 4.18
N SER A 153 6.95 6.76 4.24
CA SER A 153 7.31 8.04 4.86
C SER A 153 6.49 8.22 6.12
N VAL A 154 7.13 8.64 7.19
CA VAL A 154 6.46 8.88 8.49
C VAL A 154 6.60 10.35 8.85
N SER A 155 5.51 10.97 9.26
CA SER A 155 5.55 12.29 9.86
C SER A 155 4.85 12.29 11.21
N GLU A 156 5.29 13.15 12.09
CA GLU A 156 4.71 13.35 13.42
C GLU A 156 4.07 14.74 13.48
N ASN A 157 2.82 14.79 13.96
CA ASN A 157 2.18 16.05 14.26
C ASN A 157 2.83 16.65 15.51
N LYS A 158 3.44 17.82 15.37
CA LYS A 158 4.18 18.49 16.46
C LYS A 158 3.26 18.86 17.65
N THR A 159 1.98 19.04 17.43
CA THR A 159 1.01 19.43 18.45
C THR A 159 0.40 18.22 19.16
N THR A 160 -0.08 17.22 18.40
CA THR A 160 -0.77 16.05 18.96
C THR A 160 0.13 14.86 19.22
N LYS A 161 1.36 14.86 18.71
CA LYS A 161 2.31 13.74 18.73
C LYS A 161 1.84 12.51 17.95
N GLU A 162 0.78 12.63 17.17
CA GLU A 162 0.29 11.58 16.30
C GLU A 162 1.23 11.39 15.12
N LYS A 163 1.56 10.13 14.84
CA LYS A 163 2.34 9.73 13.68
C LYS A 163 1.43 9.34 12.53
N SER A 164 1.73 9.84 11.35
CA SER A 164 1.07 9.46 10.10
C SER A 164 2.08 8.86 9.16
N SER A 165 1.71 7.79 8.49
CA SER A 165 2.54 7.15 7.48
C SER A 165 1.88 7.19 6.11
N TRP A 166 2.70 7.33 5.07
CA TRP A 166 2.28 7.28 3.68
C TRP A 166 3.08 6.22 2.94
N GLN A 167 2.40 5.51 2.03
CA GLN A 167 3.02 4.58 1.11
C GLN A 167 3.04 5.21 -0.28
N ASN A 168 4.23 5.48 -0.78
CA ASN A 168 4.44 6.03 -2.12
C ASN A 168 5.02 4.95 -3.03
N LEU A 169 4.34 4.66 -4.14
CA LEU A 169 4.86 3.73 -5.12
C LEU A 169 6.04 4.36 -5.86
N ILE A 170 7.08 3.57 -6.06
CA ILE A 170 8.31 3.98 -6.75
C ILE A 170 8.48 3.09 -7.97
N SER A 171 8.42 3.67 -9.16
CA SER A 171 8.67 2.93 -10.41
C SER A 171 10.11 2.40 -10.48
N TRP A 172 10.34 1.37 -11.28
CA TRP A 172 11.68 0.82 -11.47
C TRP A 172 12.68 1.86 -11.99
N SER A 173 12.27 2.70 -12.92
CA SER A 173 13.10 3.80 -13.42
C SER A 173 13.45 4.82 -12.31
N ARG A 174 12.54 5.10 -11.41
CA ARG A 174 12.81 5.96 -10.25
C ARG A 174 13.69 5.25 -9.23
N ALA A 175 13.45 3.97 -8.98
CA ALA A 175 14.27 3.16 -8.08
C ALA A 175 15.74 3.10 -8.55
N ALA A 176 15.97 2.99 -9.85
CA ALA A 176 17.31 3.04 -10.43
C ALA A 176 17.99 4.39 -10.18
N LYS A 177 17.26 5.50 -10.30
CA LYS A 177 17.81 6.84 -10.00
C LYS A 177 18.12 7.03 -8.52
N LEU A 178 17.41 6.36 -7.64
CA LEU A 178 17.67 6.36 -6.20
C LEU A 178 18.73 5.34 -5.79
N GLU A 179 19.28 4.60 -6.74
CA GLU A 179 20.28 3.55 -6.50
C GLU A 179 19.79 2.45 -5.56
N LEU A 180 18.49 2.16 -5.57
CA LEU A 180 17.92 1.05 -4.79
C LEU A 180 18.37 -0.29 -5.36
N PRO A 181 18.56 -1.33 -4.51
CA PRO A 181 18.88 -2.69 -4.97
C PRO A 181 17.77 -3.23 -5.89
N MET A 182 18.18 -3.77 -7.02
CA MET A 182 17.25 -4.37 -7.99
C MET A 182 17.67 -5.79 -8.35
#